data_180ffad8f82381108e0548a22e9fb9b1
#
_entry.id   180ffad8f82381108e0548a22e9fb9b1
#
_cell.length_a   1.000
_cell.length_b   1.000
_cell.length_c   1.000
_cell.angle_alpha   90.00
_cell.angle_beta   90.00
_cell.angle_gamma   90.00
#
_symmetry.space_group_name_H-M   'P 1'
#
loop_
_entity.id
_entity.type
_entity.pdbx_description
1 polymer ?
#
loop_
_entity_poly.entity_id
_entity_poly.type
_entity_poly.pdbx_seq_one_letter_code
_entity_poly.pdbx_strand_id
1 'polypeptide(L)'
;MTDAPTHVGIIGCGTISGIYLENSKKFKAFDIAAVADVRLDAAQARAEEYDIPNAYSVDEILADPDIDIIINLTPHRVHGQVGFQVLEAGKSVYNEKPLAVYPEDAQRMLARATTRGLRVGGAPDTFFGGAWQTARKLIDEGVIGEPVAAFANLHARVAPRPNRPTTRPDGYTSFYMTAFFE
;
A
#
# COMPACT_ATOMS: atom_id res chain seq x y z
N MET A 1 10.70 -24.84 1.86
CA MET A 1 10.46 -23.52 1.22
C MET A 1 10.61 -23.77 -0.24
N THR A 2 9.61 -23.47 -1.05
CA THR A 2 9.65 -23.63 -2.51
C THR A 2 10.66 -22.62 -3.07
N ASP A 3 11.60 -23.10 -3.92
CA ASP A 3 12.60 -22.23 -4.58
C ASP A 3 11.99 -21.28 -5.66
N ALA A 4 10.70 -21.39 -5.91
CA ALA A 4 9.99 -20.54 -6.87
C ALA A 4 9.60 -19.20 -6.21
N PRO A 5 9.75 -18.06 -6.92
CA PRO A 5 9.31 -16.78 -6.44
C PRO A 5 7.79 -16.75 -6.24
N THR A 6 7.32 -15.96 -5.27
CA THR A 6 5.89 -15.71 -5.07
C THR A 6 5.37 -14.80 -6.19
N HIS A 7 4.25 -15.16 -6.80
CA HIS A 7 3.65 -14.36 -7.86
C HIS A 7 2.75 -13.26 -7.26
N VAL A 8 3.06 -12.04 -7.61
CA VAL A 8 2.39 -10.84 -7.11
C VAL A 8 1.66 -10.12 -8.23
N GLY A 9 0.42 -9.76 -7.97
CA GLY A 9 -0.34 -8.86 -8.84
C GLY A 9 -0.43 -7.45 -8.25
N ILE A 10 -0.59 -6.45 -9.11
CA ILE A 10 -0.84 -5.07 -8.70
C ILE A 10 -2.21 -4.64 -9.20
N ILE A 11 -3.06 -4.09 -8.32
CA ILE A 11 -4.29 -3.41 -8.69
C ILE A 11 -4.11 -1.90 -8.47
N GLY A 12 -4.25 -1.12 -9.55
CA GLY A 12 -4.07 0.32 -9.56
C GLY A 12 -2.80 0.75 -10.29
N CYS A 13 -2.95 1.16 -11.54
CA CYS A 13 -1.87 1.57 -12.45
C CYS A 13 -1.67 3.09 -12.48
N GLY A 14 -1.92 3.77 -11.34
CA GLY A 14 -1.73 5.21 -11.16
C GLY A 14 -0.27 5.62 -10.99
N THR A 15 -0.05 6.87 -10.55
CA THR A 15 1.30 7.46 -10.41
C THR A 15 2.22 6.64 -9.49
N ILE A 16 1.68 6.07 -8.39
CA ILE A 16 2.50 5.36 -7.41
C ILE A 16 2.96 3.99 -7.90
N SER A 17 2.26 3.37 -8.87
CA SER A 17 2.62 2.02 -9.34
C SER A 17 4.01 1.94 -9.95
N GLY A 18 4.49 3.03 -10.59
CA GLY A 18 5.81 3.06 -11.19
C GLY A 18 6.94 2.73 -10.22
N ILE A 19 6.94 3.33 -9.02
CA ILE A 19 8.00 3.06 -8.04
C ILE A 19 7.93 1.64 -7.49
N TYR A 20 6.74 1.04 -7.37
CA TYR A 20 6.58 -0.36 -6.98
C TYR A 20 7.13 -1.29 -8.05
N LEU A 21 6.79 -1.05 -9.32
CA LEU A 21 7.24 -1.84 -10.47
C LEU A 21 8.76 -1.74 -10.69
N GLU A 22 9.33 -0.54 -10.53
CA GLU A 22 10.78 -0.35 -10.63
C GLU A 22 11.52 -1.06 -9.49
N ASN A 23 11.03 -0.91 -8.25
CA ASN A 23 11.69 -1.49 -7.11
C ASN A 23 11.50 -3.01 -7.01
N SER A 24 10.41 -3.58 -7.51
CA SER A 24 10.19 -5.03 -7.51
C SER A 24 11.34 -5.80 -8.16
N LYS A 25 11.93 -5.23 -9.22
CA LYS A 25 13.08 -5.81 -9.94
C LYS A 25 14.34 -6.02 -9.07
N LYS A 26 14.38 -5.42 -7.87
CA LYS A 26 15.51 -5.56 -6.91
C LYS A 26 15.34 -6.76 -5.96
N PHE A 27 14.16 -7.35 -5.92
CA PHE A 27 13.85 -8.46 -5.03
C PHE A 27 13.86 -9.79 -5.80
N LYS A 28 14.33 -10.85 -5.14
CA LYS A 28 14.36 -12.21 -5.69
C LYS A 28 13.27 -13.11 -5.11
N ALA A 29 12.60 -12.65 -4.05
CA ALA A 29 11.62 -13.44 -3.33
C ALA A 29 10.25 -13.49 -4.02
N PHE A 30 9.99 -12.53 -4.90
CA PHE A 30 8.74 -12.43 -5.65
C PHE A 30 8.98 -11.77 -7.02
N ASP A 31 8.02 -11.96 -7.92
CA ASP A 31 7.92 -11.27 -9.20
C ASP A 31 6.53 -10.64 -9.36
N ILE A 32 6.43 -9.64 -10.22
CA ILE A 32 5.14 -9.05 -10.60
C ILE A 32 4.65 -9.78 -11.85
N ALA A 33 3.68 -10.68 -11.66
CA ALA A 33 3.12 -11.49 -12.74
C ALA A 33 2.05 -10.75 -13.55
N ALA A 34 1.35 -9.80 -12.93
CA ALA A 34 0.28 -9.04 -13.59
C ALA A 34 0.07 -7.66 -12.98
N VAL A 35 -0.46 -6.74 -13.78
CA VAL A 35 -1.01 -5.46 -13.35
C VAL A 35 -2.46 -5.33 -13.80
N ALA A 36 -3.30 -4.67 -13.00
CA ALA A 36 -4.72 -4.46 -13.30
C ALA A 36 -5.17 -3.04 -12.93
N ASP A 37 -6.13 -2.54 -13.66
CA ASP A 37 -6.80 -1.26 -13.36
C ASP A 37 -8.25 -1.34 -13.85
N VAL A 38 -9.13 -0.51 -13.28
CA VAL A 38 -10.51 -0.33 -13.78
C VAL A 38 -10.51 0.19 -15.22
N ARG A 39 -9.46 0.87 -15.62
CA ARG A 39 -9.17 1.25 -16.99
C ARG A 39 -8.12 0.30 -17.56
N LEU A 40 -8.55 -0.62 -18.38
CA LEU A 40 -7.66 -1.63 -18.97
C LEU A 40 -6.52 -1.00 -19.79
N ASP A 41 -6.76 0.14 -20.45
CA ASP A 41 -5.73 0.90 -21.16
C ASP A 41 -4.58 1.36 -20.26
N ALA A 42 -4.88 1.72 -19.02
CA ALA A 42 -3.86 2.08 -18.02
C ALA A 42 -3.06 0.86 -17.56
N ALA A 43 -3.68 -0.30 -17.41
CA ALA A 43 -2.99 -1.55 -17.10
C ALA A 43 -2.06 -1.97 -18.26
N GLN A 44 -2.55 -1.90 -19.49
CA GLN A 44 -1.77 -2.21 -20.70
C GLN A 44 -0.54 -1.30 -20.83
N ALA A 45 -0.72 0.00 -20.66
CA ALA A 45 0.39 0.97 -20.71
C ALA A 45 1.45 0.69 -19.64
N ARG A 46 1.05 0.30 -18.42
CA ARG A 46 1.99 -0.06 -17.37
C ARG A 46 2.69 -1.39 -17.60
N ALA A 47 1.97 -2.38 -18.11
CA ALA A 47 2.56 -3.66 -18.47
C ALA A 47 3.65 -3.48 -19.55
N GLU A 48 3.37 -2.68 -20.58
CA GLU A 48 4.34 -2.36 -21.63
C GLU A 48 5.55 -1.59 -21.11
N GLU A 49 5.33 -0.54 -20.28
CA GLU A 49 6.39 0.32 -19.75
C GLU A 49 7.39 -0.43 -18.87
N TYR A 50 6.93 -1.45 -18.13
CA TYR A 50 7.76 -2.16 -17.12
C TYR A 50 8.03 -3.62 -17.46
N ASP A 51 7.66 -4.09 -18.66
CA ASP A 51 7.80 -5.48 -19.14
C ASP A 51 7.06 -6.49 -18.25
N ILE A 52 5.83 -6.16 -17.83
CA ILE A 52 5.00 -7.07 -17.03
C ILE A 52 4.24 -8.01 -17.98
N PRO A 53 4.24 -9.33 -17.71
CA PRO A 53 3.67 -10.31 -18.65
C PRO A 53 2.19 -10.12 -18.96
N ASN A 54 1.40 -9.70 -17.96
CA ASN A 54 -0.05 -9.67 -18.07
C ASN A 54 -0.63 -8.31 -17.65
N ALA A 55 -1.56 -7.81 -18.49
CA ALA A 55 -2.40 -6.66 -18.19
C ALA A 55 -3.86 -7.12 -18.11
N TYR A 56 -4.47 -7.00 -16.96
CA TYR A 56 -5.78 -7.55 -16.63
C TYR A 56 -6.81 -6.47 -16.27
N SER A 57 -8.07 -6.80 -16.40
CA SER A 57 -9.13 -6.18 -15.60
C SER A 57 -9.01 -6.60 -14.14
N VAL A 58 -9.72 -5.90 -13.26
CA VAL A 58 -9.72 -6.25 -11.82
C VAL A 58 -10.29 -7.64 -11.58
N ASP A 59 -11.31 -8.04 -12.32
CA ASP A 59 -11.92 -9.36 -12.19
C ASP A 59 -10.98 -10.49 -12.65
N GLU A 60 -10.26 -10.28 -13.75
CA GLU A 60 -9.30 -11.26 -14.26
C GLU A 60 -8.14 -11.49 -13.29
N ILE A 61 -7.53 -10.44 -12.73
CA ILE A 61 -6.41 -10.59 -11.79
C ILE A 61 -6.85 -11.27 -10.48
N LEU A 62 -8.09 -11.03 -10.05
CA LEU A 62 -8.65 -11.70 -8.88
C LEU A 62 -8.95 -13.18 -9.13
N ALA A 63 -9.33 -13.53 -10.37
CA ALA A 63 -9.64 -14.90 -10.77
C ALA A 63 -8.39 -15.74 -11.10
N ASP A 64 -7.23 -15.13 -11.35
CA ASP A 64 -6.01 -15.82 -11.74
C ASP A 64 -5.46 -16.67 -10.57
N PRO A 65 -5.45 -18.03 -10.69
CA PRO A 65 -5.01 -18.90 -9.62
C PRO A 65 -3.50 -18.83 -9.32
N ASP A 66 -2.71 -18.34 -10.27
CA ASP A 66 -1.26 -18.29 -10.14
C ASP A 66 -0.76 -17.05 -9.35
N ILE A 67 -1.66 -16.14 -8.98
CA ILE A 67 -1.33 -14.96 -8.18
C ILE A 67 -1.65 -15.23 -6.70
N ASP A 68 -0.63 -15.13 -5.86
CA ASP A 68 -0.71 -15.37 -4.41
C ASP A 68 -1.05 -14.11 -3.59
N ILE A 69 -0.50 -12.97 -4.03
CA ILE A 69 -0.56 -11.70 -3.31
C ILE A 69 -0.98 -10.58 -4.26
N ILE A 70 -1.84 -9.71 -3.79
CA ILE A 70 -2.17 -8.45 -4.49
C ILE A 70 -1.61 -7.26 -3.71
N ILE A 71 -0.83 -6.42 -4.40
CA ILE A 71 -0.49 -5.07 -3.95
C ILE A 71 -1.59 -4.11 -4.44
N ASN A 72 -2.31 -3.53 -3.51
CA ASN A 72 -3.42 -2.62 -3.80
C ASN A 72 -2.94 -1.17 -3.78
N LEU A 73 -2.81 -0.57 -4.94
CA LEU A 73 -2.38 0.81 -5.18
C LEU A 73 -3.51 1.71 -5.68
N THR A 74 -4.74 1.30 -5.45
CA THR A 74 -5.94 2.08 -5.80
C THR A 74 -6.01 3.38 -4.99
N PRO A 75 -6.93 4.30 -5.29
CA PRO A 75 -7.18 5.45 -4.42
C PRO A 75 -7.58 5.01 -3.02
N HIS A 76 -7.05 5.68 -2.00
CA HIS A 76 -7.24 5.32 -0.58
C HIS A 76 -8.69 5.10 -0.16
N ARG A 77 -9.65 5.79 -0.80
CA ARG A 77 -11.08 5.64 -0.55
C ARG A 77 -11.62 4.23 -0.72
N VAL A 78 -11.02 3.46 -1.60
CA VAL A 78 -11.48 2.10 -1.94
C VAL A 78 -10.54 1.01 -1.42
N HIS A 79 -9.49 1.36 -0.65
CA HIS A 79 -8.54 0.38 -0.11
C HIS A 79 -9.23 -0.74 0.67
N GLY A 80 -10.14 -0.40 1.58
CA GLY A 80 -10.87 -1.39 2.36
C GLY A 80 -11.72 -2.31 1.50
N GLN A 81 -12.46 -1.74 0.53
CA GLN A 81 -13.29 -2.50 -0.38
C GLN A 81 -12.47 -3.45 -1.27
N VAL A 82 -11.45 -2.92 -1.95
CA VAL A 82 -10.60 -3.72 -2.84
C VAL A 82 -9.82 -4.78 -2.05
N GLY A 83 -9.26 -4.41 -0.90
CA GLY A 83 -8.57 -5.36 -0.04
C GLY A 83 -9.47 -6.50 0.42
N PHE A 84 -10.74 -6.22 0.73
CA PHE A 84 -11.71 -7.25 1.07
C PHE A 84 -12.02 -8.17 -0.12
N GLN A 85 -12.18 -7.62 -1.33
CA GLN A 85 -12.38 -8.40 -2.56
C GLN A 85 -11.20 -9.34 -2.83
N VAL A 86 -9.97 -8.87 -2.64
CA VAL A 86 -8.76 -9.69 -2.76
C VAL A 86 -8.79 -10.87 -1.81
N LEU A 87 -9.14 -10.64 -0.54
CA LEU A 87 -9.27 -11.71 0.45
C LEU A 87 -10.40 -12.69 0.11
N GLU A 88 -11.52 -12.21 -0.44
CA GLU A 88 -12.60 -13.08 -0.93
C GLU A 88 -12.15 -13.94 -2.11
N ALA A 89 -11.27 -13.44 -2.96
CA ALA A 89 -10.65 -14.19 -4.04
C ALA A 89 -9.59 -15.22 -3.58
N GLY A 90 -9.35 -15.33 -2.26
CA GLY A 90 -8.38 -16.28 -1.69
C GLY A 90 -6.94 -15.85 -1.75
N LYS A 91 -6.67 -14.56 -1.98
CA LYS A 91 -5.33 -14.00 -2.10
C LYS A 91 -4.98 -13.14 -0.88
N SER A 92 -3.71 -13.12 -0.51
CA SER A 92 -3.19 -12.16 0.47
C SER A 92 -3.15 -10.76 -0.12
N VAL A 93 -3.25 -9.72 0.73
CA VAL A 93 -3.27 -8.34 0.26
C VAL A 93 -2.25 -7.47 0.98
N TYR A 94 -1.60 -6.60 0.23
CA TYR A 94 -0.76 -5.53 0.72
C TYR A 94 -1.33 -4.19 0.24
N ASN A 95 -1.96 -3.45 1.15
CA ASN A 95 -2.56 -2.15 0.81
C ASN A 95 -1.54 -1.02 0.92
N GLU A 96 -1.55 -0.11 -0.04
CA GLU A 96 -0.94 1.21 0.16
C GLU A 96 -1.60 1.92 1.35
N LYS A 97 -0.87 2.86 1.93
CA LYS A 97 -1.37 3.63 3.09
C LYS A 97 -2.50 4.61 2.68
N PRO A 98 -3.49 4.80 3.54
CA PRO A 98 -3.80 4.05 4.76
C PRO A 98 -4.35 2.65 4.45
N LEU A 99 -4.25 1.71 5.39
CA LEU A 99 -4.77 0.35 5.22
C LEU A 99 -6.25 0.36 4.82
N ALA A 100 -7.04 1.20 5.46
CA ALA A 100 -8.43 1.52 5.12
C ALA A 100 -8.73 2.94 5.63
N VAL A 101 -9.81 3.56 5.09
CA VAL A 101 -10.27 4.88 5.56
C VAL A 101 -11.01 4.75 6.89
N TYR A 102 -11.78 3.69 7.04
CA TYR A 102 -12.58 3.43 8.24
C TYR A 102 -11.98 2.27 9.03
N PRO A 103 -11.86 2.40 10.37
CA PRO A 103 -11.34 1.33 11.22
C PRO A 103 -12.12 0.01 11.08
N GLU A 104 -13.44 0.09 10.86
CA GLU A 104 -14.31 -1.06 10.70
C GLU A 104 -13.94 -1.88 9.47
N ASP A 105 -13.57 -1.24 8.36
CA ASP A 105 -13.12 -1.93 7.15
C ASP A 105 -11.79 -2.65 7.39
N ALA A 106 -10.85 -2.00 8.10
CA ALA A 106 -9.59 -2.64 8.48
C ALA A 106 -9.83 -3.87 9.38
N GLN A 107 -10.69 -3.75 10.38
CA GLN A 107 -11.05 -4.86 11.27
C GLN A 107 -11.69 -6.03 10.50
N ARG A 108 -12.61 -5.74 9.58
CA ARG A 108 -13.24 -6.76 8.72
C ARG A 108 -12.21 -7.48 7.85
N MET A 109 -11.27 -6.75 7.23
CA MET A 109 -10.19 -7.34 6.45
C MET A 109 -9.32 -8.26 7.31
N LEU A 110 -8.89 -7.82 8.48
CA LEU A 110 -8.06 -8.62 9.40
C LEU A 110 -8.78 -9.88 9.86
N ALA A 111 -10.05 -9.76 10.27
CA ALA A 111 -10.86 -10.91 10.65
C ALA A 111 -11.02 -11.90 9.49
N ARG A 112 -11.27 -11.39 8.26
CA ARG A 112 -11.43 -12.24 7.09
C ARG A 112 -10.13 -12.96 6.72
N ALA A 113 -9.01 -12.25 6.75
CA ALA A 113 -7.71 -12.85 6.49
C ALA A 113 -7.42 -13.99 7.49
N THR A 114 -7.65 -13.74 8.78
CA THR A 114 -7.46 -14.75 9.83
C THR A 114 -8.28 -16.01 9.58
N THR A 115 -9.57 -15.87 9.24
CA THR A 115 -10.46 -17.02 8.98
C THR A 115 -10.08 -17.81 7.74
N ARG A 116 -9.37 -17.21 6.80
CA ARG A 116 -8.92 -17.85 5.55
C ARG A 116 -7.45 -18.27 5.55
N GLY A 117 -6.71 -18.03 6.63
CA GLY A 117 -5.26 -18.27 6.66
C GLY A 117 -4.45 -17.35 5.74
N LEU A 118 -5.02 -16.20 5.36
CA LEU A 118 -4.39 -15.20 4.49
C LEU A 118 -3.67 -14.12 5.29
N ARG A 119 -2.89 -13.29 4.60
CA ARG A 119 -2.14 -12.18 5.19
C ARG A 119 -2.68 -10.84 4.71
N VAL A 120 -2.65 -9.85 5.61
CA VAL A 120 -2.89 -8.44 5.31
C VAL A 120 -1.64 -7.66 5.70
N GLY A 121 -1.10 -6.90 4.77
CA GLY A 121 -0.01 -5.97 4.97
C GLY A 121 -0.42 -4.54 4.65
N GLY A 122 0.40 -3.60 5.06
CA GLY A 122 0.21 -2.18 4.75
C GLY A 122 1.55 -1.49 4.53
N ALA A 123 1.53 -0.38 3.80
CA ALA A 123 2.70 0.38 3.35
C ALA A 123 2.98 1.70 4.10
N PRO A 124 2.76 1.88 5.41
CA PRO A 124 3.40 2.96 6.14
C PRO A 124 4.88 2.60 6.35
N ASP A 125 5.74 3.10 5.47
CA ASP A 125 7.15 2.68 5.37
C ASP A 125 8.15 3.72 5.87
N THR A 126 7.73 4.95 6.09
CA THR A 126 8.62 6.07 6.47
C THR A 126 9.39 5.83 7.76
N PHE A 127 8.83 5.06 8.70
CA PHE A 127 9.51 4.72 9.95
C PHE A 127 10.72 3.76 9.76
N PHE A 128 10.84 3.10 8.61
CA PHE A 128 12.04 2.35 8.24
C PHE A 128 13.20 3.23 7.77
N GLY A 129 12.94 4.52 7.49
CA GLY A 129 13.97 5.46 7.08
C GLY A 129 15.01 5.70 8.18
N GLY A 130 16.28 5.94 7.80
CA GLY A 130 17.41 6.04 8.73
C GLY A 130 17.22 7.05 9.86
N ALA A 131 16.59 8.20 9.59
CA ALA A 131 16.31 9.21 10.61
C ALA A 131 15.36 8.68 11.70
N TRP A 132 14.29 7.98 11.31
CA TRP A 132 13.33 7.40 12.24
C TRP A 132 13.93 6.23 13.02
N GLN A 133 14.74 5.40 12.36
CA GLN A 133 15.45 4.31 13.04
C GLN A 133 16.46 4.84 14.06
N THR A 134 17.16 5.92 13.74
CA THR A 134 18.05 6.59 14.68
C THR A 134 17.29 7.20 15.85
N ALA A 135 16.18 7.91 15.59
CA ALA A 135 15.34 8.47 16.64
C ALA A 135 14.81 7.37 17.57
N ARG A 136 14.32 6.26 17.01
CA ARG A 136 13.86 5.10 17.78
C ARG A 136 14.96 4.54 18.67
N LYS A 137 16.15 4.33 18.11
CA LYS A 137 17.31 3.84 18.87
C LYS A 137 17.64 4.75 20.05
N LEU A 138 17.71 6.08 19.85
CA LEU A 138 18.02 7.02 20.91
C LEU A 138 16.98 7.03 22.03
N ILE A 139 15.71 6.83 21.70
CA ILE A 139 14.63 6.68 22.68
C ILE A 139 14.82 5.38 23.48
N ASP A 140 15.02 4.26 22.81
CA ASP A 140 15.18 2.95 23.45
C ASP A 140 16.43 2.87 24.35
N GLU A 141 17.49 3.62 23.99
CA GLU A 141 18.72 3.75 24.78
C GLU A 141 18.58 4.75 25.96
N GLY A 142 17.43 5.38 26.11
CA GLY A 142 17.15 6.33 27.21
C GLY A 142 17.86 7.66 27.09
N VAL A 143 18.41 8.03 25.94
CA VAL A 143 19.20 9.27 25.73
C VAL A 143 18.39 10.53 26.06
N ILE A 144 17.09 10.51 25.82
CA ILE A 144 16.17 11.62 26.14
C ILE A 144 15.38 11.41 27.44
N GLY A 145 15.67 10.34 28.19
CA GLY A 145 14.86 9.92 29.33
C GLY A 145 13.54 9.26 28.91
N GLU A 146 12.59 9.19 29.83
CA GLU A 146 11.26 8.65 29.55
C GLU A 146 10.43 9.65 28.72
N PRO A 147 9.95 9.26 27.53
CA PRO A 147 9.14 10.15 26.71
C PRO A 147 7.78 10.40 27.35
N VAL A 148 7.43 11.65 27.59
CA VAL A 148 6.13 12.06 28.16
C VAL A 148 5.18 12.64 27.12
N ALA A 149 5.71 13.14 25.99
CA ALA A 149 4.92 13.68 24.88
C ALA A 149 5.73 13.71 23.59
N ALA A 150 5.05 13.67 22.46
CA ALA A 150 5.64 13.85 21.15
C ALA A 150 4.82 14.83 20.28
N PHE A 151 5.51 15.69 19.55
CA PHE A 151 4.90 16.60 18.57
C PHE A 151 5.50 16.32 17.19
N ALA A 152 4.65 16.07 16.21
CA ALA A 152 5.06 15.90 14.82
C ALA A 152 4.39 16.95 13.94
N ASN A 153 5.19 17.70 13.19
CA ASN A 153 4.72 18.70 12.25
C ASN A 153 5.20 18.36 10.85
N LEU A 154 4.27 18.20 9.91
CA LEU A 154 4.57 18.02 8.50
C LEU A 154 4.09 19.24 7.71
N HIS A 155 5.02 19.98 7.13
CA HIS A 155 4.74 21.08 6.24
C HIS A 155 5.14 20.71 4.82
N ALA A 156 4.18 20.64 3.91
CA ALA A 156 4.42 20.36 2.51
C ALA A 156 3.86 21.49 1.65
N ARG A 157 4.67 22.01 0.70
CA ARG A 157 4.17 22.89 -0.34
C ARG A 157 3.47 22.04 -1.40
N VAL A 158 2.14 22.10 -1.42
CA VAL A 158 1.35 21.47 -2.48
C VAL A 158 1.33 22.41 -3.68
N ALA A 159 2.15 22.13 -4.69
CA ALA A 159 2.05 22.84 -5.96
C ALA A 159 0.71 22.52 -6.64
N PRO A 160 0.01 23.54 -7.22
CA PRO A 160 -1.16 23.28 -8.05
C PRO A 160 -0.76 22.34 -9.19
N ARG A 161 -1.43 21.20 -9.31
CA ARG A 161 -1.25 20.30 -10.44
C ARG A 161 -2.26 20.67 -11.51
N PRO A 162 -1.86 20.83 -12.79
CA PRO A 162 -2.81 20.94 -13.89
C PRO A 162 -3.79 19.75 -13.82
N ASN A 163 -5.08 20.01 -13.97
CA ASN A 163 -6.14 19.00 -13.94
C ASN A 163 -6.50 18.36 -12.59
N ARG A 164 -6.08 18.94 -11.46
CA ARG A 164 -6.58 18.53 -10.14
C ARG A 164 -7.49 19.62 -9.59
N PRO A 165 -8.75 19.33 -9.19
CA PRO A 165 -9.59 20.31 -8.52
C PRO A 165 -8.85 20.88 -7.31
N THR A 166 -8.82 22.21 -7.20
CA THR A 166 -8.11 22.93 -6.13
C THR A 166 -8.83 22.81 -4.77
N THR A 167 -10.03 22.30 -4.77
CA THR A 167 -10.82 22.03 -3.55
C THR A 167 -11.07 20.53 -3.42
N ARG A 168 -10.33 19.87 -2.56
CA ARG A 168 -10.70 18.54 -2.07
C ARG A 168 -11.72 18.70 -0.95
N PRO A 169 -12.88 18.02 -1.03
CA PRO A 169 -13.85 17.99 0.08
C PRO A 169 -13.28 17.34 1.35
N ASP A 170 -12.20 16.61 1.22
CA ASP A 170 -11.55 15.79 2.25
C ASP A 170 -10.38 16.47 2.98
N GLY A 171 -10.22 17.81 2.82
CA GLY A 171 -9.43 18.65 3.75
C GLY A 171 -7.96 18.27 4.00
N TYR A 172 -7.31 17.57 3.06
CA TYR A 172 -5.94 17.08 3.23
C TYR A 172 -4.91 18.21 3.07
N THR A 173 -4.77 19.06 4.09
CA THR A 173 -3.74 20.11 4.09
C THR A 173 -2.80 20.09 5.28
N SER A 174 -3.12 19.37 6.34
CA SER A 174 -2.21 19.31 7.50
C SER A 174 -2.52 18.09 8.36
N PHE A 175 -1.52 17.27 8.68
CA PHE A 175 -1.60 16.32 9.76
C PHE A 175 -0.94 16.92 10.99
N TYR A 176 -1.72 17.11 12.03
CA TYR A 176 -1.19 17.29 13.37
C TYR A 176 -1.39 15.98 14.12
N MET A 177 -0.31 15.34 14.52
CA MET A 177 -0.38 14.21 15.42
C MET A 177 0.22 14.63 16.75
N THR A 178 -0.61 14.68 17.77
CA THR A 178 -0.16 14.84 19.16
C THR A 178 -0.41 13.51 19.86
N ALA A 179 0.63 12.87 20.34
CA ALA A 179 0.53 11.68 21.17
C ALA A 179 0.93 12.05 22.59
N PHE A 180 0.09 11.73 23.55
CA PHE A 180 0.41 11.79 24.97
C PHE A 180 0.61 10.35 25.45
N PHE A 181 1.66 10.12 26.19
CA PHE A 181 1.94 8.84 26.85
C PHE A 181 1.62 9.02 28.34
N GLU A 182 0.72 8.19 28.86
CA GLU A 182 0.46 8.06 30.29
C GLU A 182 1.38 7.00 30.90
#